data_13d1c6fac647a0bfc8fe28fb22cef86c
#
_entry.id   13d1c6fac647a0bfc8fe28fb22cef86c
#
_cell.length_a   1.000
_cell.length_b   1.000
_cell.length_c   1.000
_cell.angle_alpha   90.00
_cell.angle_beta   90.00
_cell.angle_gamma   90.00
#
_symmetry.space_group_name_H-M   'P 1'
#
loop_
_entity.id
_entity.type
_entity.pdbx_description
1 polymer ?
#
loop_
_entity_poly.entity_id
_entity_poly.type
_entity_poly.pdbx_seq_one_letter_code
_entity_poly.pdbx_strand_id
1 'polypeptide(L)'
;MKGLPLMNVILKQYQLDADNGAHGIKHWERVWHIGNRLADLNGADKKVISYFALLHDACREDEGEDKNHGPRAVEFIQQHKQYIDLDKPQFNKLIVAIGGHTGGSISKDITIGTAWDADRLDLGRVWIMTDKQYLSTHSITTSSYVLLFLSATNPK
;
A
#
# COMPACT_ATOMS: atom_id res chain seq x y z
N MET A 1 5.76 4.89 12.04
CA MET A 1 6.70 4.62 10.92
C MET A 1 7.92 5.54 10.89
N LYS A 2 7.82 6.80 11.35
CA LYS A 2 8.98 7.72 11.44
C LYS A 2 10.08 7.12 12.33
N GLY A 3 11.35 7.17 11.87
CA GLY A 3 12.53 6.68 12.62
C GLY A 3 13.16 5.37 12.08
N LEU A 4 12.52 4.69 11.13
CA LEU A 4 13.14 3.55 10.45
C LEU A 4 14.16 4.03 9.41
N PRO A 5 15.33 3.36 9.26
CA PRO A 5 16.35 3.76 8.26
C PRO A 5 15.77 3.88 6.84
N LEU A 6 14.90 2.95 6.43
CA LEU A 6 14.24 2.98 5.12
C LEU A 6 13.35 4.24 4.95
N MET A 7 12.60 4.63 6.00
CA MET A 7 11.77 5.85 5.96
C MET A 7 12.60 7.09 5.69
N ASN A 8 13.78 7.21 6.33
CA ASN A 8 14.67 8.36 6.10
C ASN A 8 15.17 8.41 4.66
N VAL A 9 15.45 7.24 4.05
CA VAL A 9 15.87 7.16 2.65
C VAL A 9 14.73 7.56 1.72
N ILE A 10 13.51 7.11 1.99
CA ILE A 10 12.32 7.49 1.22
C ILE A 10 12.09 9.01 1.31
N LEU A 11 12.01 9.57 2.51
CA LEU A 11 11.70 10.98 2.70
C LEU A 11 12.74 11.91 2.10
N LYS A 12 14.01 11.48 2.01
CA LYS A 12 15.07 12.26 1.38
C LYS A 12 14.86 12.48 -0.13
N GLN A 13 14.21 11.54 -0.81
CA GLN A 13 13.99 11.61 -2.26
C GLN A 13 12.52 11.87 -2.63
N TYR A 14 11.59 11.86 -1.68
CA TYR A 14 10.18 12.06 -1.92
C TYR A 14 9.91 13.48 -2.42
N GLN A 15 9.21 13.63 -3.55
CA GLN A 15 9.09 14.90 -4.25
C GLN A 15 7.82 15.69 -3.91
N LEU A 16 6.85 15.01 -3.26
CA LEU A 16 5.58 15.63 -2.88
C LEU A 16 5.57 16.04 -1.40
N ASP A 17 4.47 16.65 -0.93
CA ASP A 17 4.31 16.98 0.49
C ASP A 17 4.05 15.69 1.30
N ALA A 18 5.08 15.21 1.99
CA ALA A 18 5.00 13.97 2.74
C ALA A 18 4.01 14.04 3.94
N ASP A 19 3.82 15.20 4.53
CA ASP A 19 2.99 15.35 5.74
C ASP A 19 1.52 15.69 5.42
N ASN A 20 1.25 16.42 4.31
CA ASN A 20 -0.08 16.92 3.98
C ASN A 20 -0.56 16.51 2.58
N GLY A 21 0.30 15.95 1.73
CA GLY A 21 -0.05 15.46 0.40
C GLY A 21 -1.04 14.28 0.46
N ALA A 22 -1.81 14.11 -0.59
CA ALA A 22 -2.80 13.04 -0.70
C ALA A 22 -2.15 11.64 -0.67
N HIS A 23 -0.92 11.53 -1.16
CA HIS A 23 -0.15 10.28 -1.26
C HIS A 23 1.03 10.21 -0.27
N GLY A 24 1.01 11.05 0.79
CA GLY A 24 2.05 11.12 1.81
C GLY A 24 1.86 10.13 2.98
N ILE A 25 2.56 10.39 4.08
CA ILE A 25 2.68 9.51 5.26
C ILE A 25 1.31 9.09 5.81
N LYS A 26 0.33 10.00 5.87
CA LYS A 26 -1.01 9.69 6.38
C LYS A 26 -1.73 8.64 5.52
N HIS A 27 -1.55 8.68 4.20
CA HIS A 27 -2.03 7.65 3.28
C HIS A 27 -1.33 6.32 3.53
N TRP A 28 0.00 6.30 3.61
CA TRP A 28 0.77 5.08 3.87
C TRP A 28 0.39 4.42 5.19
N GLU A 29 0.14 5.21 6.24
CA GLU A 29 -0.33 4.70 7.53
C GLU A 29 -1.72 4.06 7.45
N ARG A 30 -2.67 4.67 6.72
CA ARG A 30 -4.00 4.08 6.53
C ARG A 30 -3.93 2.79 5.71
N VAL A 31 -3.17 2.78 4.61
CA VAL A 31 -2.93 1.56 3.81
C VAL A 31 -2.32 0.45 4.67
N TRP A 32 -1.36 0.79 5.52
CA TRP A 32 -0.78 -0.15 6.48
C TRP A 32 -1.83 -0.72 7.45
N HIS A 33 -2.65 0.12 8.04
CA HIS A 33 -3.72 -0.32 8.97
C HIS A 33 -4.75 -1.20 8.27
N ILE A 34 -5.26 -0.78 7.13
CA ILE A 34 -6.24 -1.53 6.34
C ILE A 34 -5.66 -2.89 5.94
N GLY A 35 -4.46 -2.89 5.36
CA GLY A 35 -3.82 -4.10 4.88
C GLY A 35 -3.53 -5.12 5.98
N ASN A 36 -3.06 -4.67 7.16
CA ASN A 36 -2.84 -5.57 8.29
C ASN A 36 -4.15 -6.14 8.85
N ARG A 37 -5.23 -5.34 8.88
CA ARG A 37 -6.56 -5.84 9.30
C ARG A 37 -7.10 -6.88 8.32
N LEU A 38 -6.95 -6.66 7.01
CA LEU A 38 -7.31 -7.64 5.99
C LEU A 38 -6.47 -8.92 6.13
N ALA A 39 -5.17 -8.79 6.39
CA ALA A 39 -4.28 -9.92 6.58
C ALA A 39 -4.64 -10.76 7.82
N ASP A 40 -5.16 -10.15 8.89
CA ASP A 40 -5.71 -10.89 10.04
C ASP A 40 -6.90 -11.79 9.66
N LEU A 41 -7.68 -11.38 8.67
CA LEU A 41 -8.88 -12.10 8.24
C LEU A 41 -8.58 -13.20 7.20
N ASN A 42 -7.55 -13.01 6.38
CA ASN A 42 -7.34 -13.87 5.21
C ASN A 42 -5.97 -14.57 5.17
N GLY A 43 -5.09 -14.32 6.15
CA GLY A 43 -3.78 -14.96 6.25
C GLY A 43 -2.72 -14.42 5.28
N ALA A 44 -2.92 -13.24 4.68
CA ALA A 44 -1.91 -12.58 3.87
C ALA A 44 -0.64 -12.25 4.69
N ASP A 45 0.50 -12.16 4.00
CA ASP A 45 1.79 -11.87 4.64
C ASP A 45 1.90 -10.42 5.09
N LYS A 46 1.73 -10.18 6.39
CA LYS A 46 1.78 -8.84 7.00
C LYS A 46 3.12 -8.12 6.79
N LYS A 47 4.21 -8.87 6.67
CA LYS A 47 5.54 -8.29 6.47
C LYS A 47 5.63 -7.66 5.08
N VAL A 48 5.17 -8.38 4.05
CA VAL A 48 5.07 -7.86 2.68
C VAL A 48 4.12 -6.67 2.60
N ILE A 49 2.95 -6.76 3.23
CA ILE A 49 1.95 -5.68 3.27
C ILE A 49 2.51 -4.42 3.93
N SER A 50 3.27 -4.56 5.02
CA SER A 50 3.88 -3.43 5.69
C SER A 50 4.90 -2.70 4.82
N TYR A 51 5.72 -3.44 4.07
CA TYR A 51 6.63 -2.84 3.09
C TYR A 51 5.89 -2.24 1.89
N PHE A 52 4.83 -2.88 1.41
CA PHE A 52 3.99 -2.33 0.35
C PHE A 52 3.40 -0.98 0.75
N ALA A 53 2.77 -0.89 1.91
CA ALA A 53 2.17 0.35 2.39
C ALA A 53 3.15 1.53 2.43
N LEU A 54 4.41 1.25 2.80
CA LEU A 54 5.46 2.26 2.89
C LEU A 54 6.04 2.67 1.53
N LEU A 55 6.05 1.76 0.56
CA LEU A 55 6.87 1.89 -0.65
C LEU A 55 6.07 2.12 -1.93
N HIS A 56 4.76 1.77 -1.98
CA HIS A 56 4.00 1.78 -3.24
C HIS A 56 3.97 3.15 -3.91
N ASP A 57 3.82 4.22 -3.11
CA ASP A 57 3.78 5.61 -3.55
C ASP A 57 5.09 6.40 -3.29
N ALA A 58 6.14 5.73 -2.79
CA ALA A 58 7.39 6.40 -2.38
C ALA A 58 8.11 7.14 -3.52
N CYS A 59 7.80 6.84 -4.77
CA CYS A 59 8.41 7.45 -5.96
C CYS A 59 7.39 8.19 -6.84
N ARG A 60 6.30 8.70 -6.25
CA ARG A 60 5.39 9.60 -6.96
C ARG A 60 6.02 10.96 -7.21
N GLU A 61 5.74 11.50 -8.39
CA GLU A 61 6.18 12.82 -8.85
C GLU A 61 5.01 13.78 -9.04
N ASP A 62 3.77 13.28 -9.03
CA ASP A 62 2.54 14.05 -9.21
C ASP A 62 1.42 13.51 -8.30
N GLU A 63 0.62 14.40 -7.71
CA GLU A 63 -0.55 14.03 -6.90
C GLU A 63 -1.73 13.53 -7.75
N GLY A 64 -1.75 13.82 -9.04
CA GLY A 64 -2.75 13.35 -9.99
C GLY A 64 -2.36 12.02 -10.66
N GLU A 65 -2.41 11.98 -11.99
CA GLU A 65 -2.11 10.78 -12.77
C GLU A 65 -0.60 10.59 -12.94
N ASP A 66 -0.03 9.62 -12.25
CA ASP A 66 1.37 9.22 -12.38
C ASP A 66 1.51 7.72 -12.64
N LYS A 67 1.37 7.31 -13.90
CA LYS A 67 1.36 5.89 -14.33
C LYS A 67 2.67 5.15 -14.04
N ASN A 68 3.77 5.87 -13.88
CA ASN A 68 5.10 5.28 -13.77
C ASN A 68 5.63 5.21 -12.34
N HIS A 69 4.88 5.68 -11.33
CA HIS A 69 5.39 5.66 -9.95
C HIS A 69 5.64 4.24 -9.42
N GLY A 70 4.81 3.26 -9.78
CA GLY A 70 5.04 1.85 -9.41
C GLY A 70 6.36 1.30 -9.97
N PRO A 71 6.61 1.35 -11.29
CA PRO A 71 7.91 0.98 -11.87
C PRO A 71 9.10 1.71 -11.23
N ARG A 72 9.02 3.03 -11.00
CA ARG A 72 10.09 3.79 -10.32
C ARG A 72 10.32 3.30 -8.89
N ALA A 73 9.24 2.98 -8.16
CA ALA A 73 9.35 2.41 -6.83
C ALA A 73 10.02 1.03 -6.83
N VAL A 74 9.78 0.20 -7.84
CA VAL A 74 10.48 -1.08 -8.01
C VAL A 74 11.99 -0.87 -8.19
N GLU A 75 12.42 0.06 -9.03
CA GLU A 75 13.84 0.41 -9.21
C GLU A 75 14.46 0.91 -7.91
N PHE A 76 13.77 1.81 -7.21
CA PHE A 76 14.18 2.31 -5.90
C PHE A 76 14.39 1.19 -4.88
N ILE A 77 13.45 0.23 -4.80
CA ILE A 77 13.53 -0.91 -3.90
C ILE A 77 14.74 -1.79 -4.19
N GLN A 78 15.03 -2.04 -5.47
CA GLN A 78 16.19 -2.84 -5.88
C GLN A 78 17.51 -2.18 -5.48
N GLN A 79 17.60 -0.84 -5.58
CA GLN A 79 18.79 -0.06 -5.17
C GLN A 79 18.97 -0.01 -3.65
N HIS A 80 17.87 -0.14 -2.88
CA HIS A 80 17.85 -0.01 -1.43
C HIS A 80 17.51 -1.32 -0.69
N LYS A 81 17.75 -2.46 -1.34
CA LYS A 81 17.42 -3.79 -0.84
C LYS A 81 17.99 -4.09 0.55
N GLN A 82 19.12 -3.50 0.91
CA GLN A 82 19.77 -3.66 2.23
C GLN A 82 18.91 -3.18 3.40
N TYR A 83 17.86 -2.36 3.15
CA TYR A 83 16.92 -1.89 4.17
C TYR A 83 15.65 -2.73 4.26
N ILE A 84 15.54 -3.81 3.45
CA ILE A 84 14.32 -4.61 3.33
C ILE A 84 14.60 -6.01 3.87
N ASP A 85 14.05 -6.31 5.04
CA ASP A 85 14.16 -7.60 5.70
C ASP A 85 13.04 -8.55 5.26
N LEU A 86 13.14 -9.03 4.02
CA LEU A 86 12.26 -10.02 3.41
C LEU A 86 13.08 -11.16 2.82
N ASP A 87 12.57 -12.39 2.91
CA ASP A 87 13.12 -13.49 2.15
C ASP A 87 12.86 -13.35 0.63
N LYS A 88 13.46 -14.20 -0.18
CA LYS A 88 13.35 -14.10 -1.64
C LYS A 88 11.90 -14.23 -2.15
N PRO A 89 11.07 -15.20 -1.70
CA PRO A 89 9.66 -15.27 -2.06
C PRO A 89 8.86 -14.01 -1.68
N GLN A 90 9.03 -13.50 -0.46
CA GLN A 90 8.40 -12.28 0.02
C GLN A 90 8.81 -11.06 -0.80
N PHE A 91 10.11 -10.92 -1.07
CA PHE A 91 10.64 -9.83 -1.88
C PHE A 91 10.07 -9.84 -3.31
N ASN A 92 9.96 -11.01 -3.93
CA ASN A 92 9.35 -11.14 -5.26
C ASN A 92 7.88 -10.72 -5.26
N LYS A 93 7.11 -11.09 -4.22
CA LYS A 93 5.72 -10.64 -4.06
C LYS A 93 5.63 -9.13 -3.89
N LEU A 94 6.52 -8.52 -3.11
CA LEU A 94 6.59 -7.07 -2.92
C LEU A 94 6.82 -6.35 -4.26
N ILE A 95 7.78 -6.81 -5.06
CA ILE A 95 8.07 -6.24 -6.39
C ILE A 95 6.85 -6.30 -7.30
N VAL A 96 6.17 -7.46 -7.36
CA VAL A 96 4.94 -7.60 -8.17
C VAL A 96 3.82 -6.72 -7.65
N ALA A 97 3.63 -6.68 -6.33
CA ALA A 97 2.59 -5.85 -5.73
C ALA A 97 2.80 -4.36 -6.05
N ILE A 98 4.01 -3.84 -5.88
CA ILE A 98 4.32 -2.42 -6.13
C ILE A 98 4.29 -2.09 -7.61
N GLY A 99 4.86 -2.93 -8.47
CA GLY A 99 4.88 -2.67 -9.91
C GLY A 99 3.50 -2.68 -10.57
N GLY A 100 2.54 -3.41 -10.00
CA GLY A 100 1.21 -3.64 -10.59
C GLY A 100 0.03 -2.93 -9.91
N HIS A 101 0.24 -2.16 -8.82
CA HIS A 101 -0.89 -1.65 -8.02
C HIS A 101 -1.77 -0.62 -8.74
N THR A 102 -1.23 0.13 -9.69
CA THR A 102 -1.96 1.19 -10.41
C THR A 102 -2.89 0.70 -11.52
N GLY A 103 -2.78 -0.57 -11.92
CA GLY A 103 -3.40 -1.06 -13.16
C GLY A 103 -4.86 -1.52 -13.05
N GLY A 104 -5.53 -1.37 -11.91
CA GLY A 104 -6.92 -1.81 -11.73
C GLY A 104 -7.15 -3.32 -11.77
N SER A 105 -6.10 -4.14 -11.89
CA SER A 105 -6.16 -5.59 -11.90
C SER A 105 -6.52 -6.18 -10.55
N ILE A 106 -7.01 -7.41 -10.54
CA ILE A 106 -7.16 -8.24 -9.34
C ILE A 106 -6.07 -9.32 -9.32
N SER A 107 -5.67 -9.78 -8.14
CA SER A 107 -4.67 -10.82 -7.98
C SER A 107 -5.26 -12.08 -7.35
N LYS A 108 -4.82 -13.25 -7.83
CA LYS A 108 -5.12 -14.54 -7.20
C LYS A 108 -4.18 -14.83 -6.01
N ASP A 109 -3.01 -14.19 -5.93
CA ASP A 109 -2.15 -14.28 -4.76
C ASP A 109 -2.76 -13.45 -3.63
N ILE A 110 -3.03 -14.10 -2.51
CA ILE A 110 -3.73 -13.47 -1.37
C ILE A 110 -2.98 -12.26 -0.81
N THR A 111 -1.66 -12.30 -0.77
CA THR A 111 -0.84 -11.21 -0.24
C THR A 111 -0.82 -10.01 -1.20
N ILE A 112 -0.62 -10.24 -2.49
CA ILE A 112 -0.64 -9.19 -3.51
C ILE A 112 -2.04 -8.57 -3.60
N GLY A 113 -3.08 -9.42 -3.63
CA GLY A 113 -4.47 -8.97 -3.65
C GLY A 113 -4.82 -8.10 -2.44
N THR A 114 -4.41 -8.52 -1.24
CA THR A 114 -4.64 -7.75 -0.01
C THR A 114 -3.90 -6.41 -0.02
N ALA A 115 -2.68 -6.35 -0.54
CA ALA A 115 -1.93 -5.11 -0.68
C ALA A 115 -2.66 -4.12 -1.61
N TRP A 116 -3.12 -4.58 -2.77
CA TRP A 116 -3.88 -3.73 -3.70
C TRP A 116 -5.23 -3.30 -3.16
N ASP A 117 -5.92 -4.18 -2.46
CA ASP A 117 -7.21 -3.87 -1.85
C ASP A 117 -7.05 -2.83 -0.73
N ALA A 118 -5.97 -2.91 0.05
CA ALA A 118 -5.70 -1.93 1.10
C ALA A 118 -5.54 -0.51 0.56
N ASP A 119 -4.84 -0.34 -0.56
CA ASP A 119 -4.67 0.94 -1.23
C ASP A 119 -6.01 1.44 -1.82
N ARG A 120 -6.73 0.58 -2.55
CA ARG A 120 -8.04 0.92 -3.14
C ARG A 120 -9.09 1.28 -2.09
N LEU A 121 -9.08 0.61 -0.94
CA LEU A 121 -10.01 0.89 0.15
C LEU A 121 -9.76 2.27 0.78
N ASP A 122 -8.51 2.77 0.75
CA ASP A 122 -8.19 4.12 1.22
C ASP A 122 -8.73 5.23 0.28
N LEU A 123 -9.16 4.92 -0.94
CA LEU A 123 -9.88 5.88 -1.81
C LEU A 123 -11.15 6.43 -1.17
N GLY A 124 -11.72 5.74 -0.19
CA GLY A 124 -12.82 6.25 0.64
C GLY A 124 -12.53 7.61 1.30
N ARG A 125 -11.24 7.96 1.55
CA ARG A 125 -10.84 9.26 2.08
C ARG A 125 -11.21 10.44 1.18
N VAL A 126 -11.34 10.19 -0.11
CA VAL A 126 -11.74 11.17 -1.14
C VAL A 126 -13.15 10.89 -1.69
N TRP A 127 -13.99 10.20 -0.88
CA TRP A 127 -15.38 9.85 -1.21
C TRP A 127 -15.56 8.93 -2.42
N ILE A 128 -14.50 8.23 -2.86
CA ILE A 128 -14.58 7.24 -3.92
C ILE A 128 -14.85 5.88 -3.29
N MET A 129 -16.05 5.33 -3.52
CA MET A 129 -16.41 3.97 -3.10
C MET A 129 -15.87 2.98 -4.11
N THR A 130 -14.93 2.13 -3.68
CA THR A 130 -14.40 1.08 -4.54
C THR A 130 -15.45 0.00 -4.80
N ASP A 131 -15.75 -0.27 -6.07
CA ASP A 131 -16.65 -1.37 -6.44
C ASP A 131 -15.98 -2.71 -6.13
N LYS A 132 -16.78 -3.65 -5.59
CA LYS A 132 -16.33 -4.99 -5.21
C LYS A 132 -15.68 -5.79 -6.35
N GLN A 133 -16.05 -5.52 -7.60
CA GLN A 133 -15.44 -6.17 -8.76
C GLN A 133 -13.94 -5.87 -8.91
N TYR A 134 -13.47 -4.77 -8.33
CA TYR A 134 -12.05 -4.38 -8.33
C TYR A 134 -11.29 -4.85 -7.08
N LEU A 135 -11.94 -5.57 -6.17
CA LEU A 135 -11.30 -6.13 -4.98
C LEU A 135 -10.89 -7.59 -5.22
N SER A 136 -9.66 -7.90 -4.87
CA SER A 136 -9.10 -9.26 -4.97
C SER A 136 -9.62 -10.17 -3.85
N THR A 137 -9.92 -9.59 -2.68
CA THR A 137 -10.35 -10.31 -1.48
C THR A 137 -11.88 -10.29 -1.36
N HIS A 138 -12.55 -11.32 -1.88
CA HIS A 138 -14.02 -11.42 -1.89
C HIS A 138 -14.68 -11.56 -0.51
N SER A 139 -13.91 -11.74 0.56
CA SER A 139 -14.41 -11.90 1.92
C SER A 139 -14.82 -10.58 2.62
N ILE A 140 -14.63 -9.44 1.95
CA ILE A 140 -14.98 -8.14 2.52
C ILE A 140 -16.47 -7.87 2.29
N THR A 141 -17.27 -8.01 3.34
CA THR A 141 -18.67 -7.55 3.32
C THR A 141 -18.74 -6.02 3.39
N THR A 142 -19.83 -5.43 2.91
CA THR A 142 -20.04 -3.97 2.99
C THR A 142 -19.93 -3.45 4.43
N SER A 143 -20.38 -4.21 5.41
CA SER A 143 -20.26 -3.87 6.84
C SER A 143 -18.82 -3.91 7.33
N SER A 144 -18.02 -4.89 6.90
CA SER A 144 -16.59 -4.97 7.20
C SER A 144 -15.81 -3.80 6.58
N TYR A 145 -16.21 -3.37 5.38
CA TYR A 145 -15.66 -2.22 4.68
C TYR A 145 -15.81 -0.92 5.50
N VAL A 146 -17.03 -0.61 5.93
CA VAL A 146 -17.33 0.59 6.73
C VAL A 146 -16.57 0.56 8.07
N LEU A 147 -16.51 -0.60 8.74
CA LEU A 147 -15.77 -0.76 9.99
C LEU A 147 -14.25 -0.59 9.81
N LEU A 148 -13.67 -1.11 8.74
CA LEU A 148 -12.25 -0.94 8.42
C LEU A 148 -11.91 0.52 8.16
N PHE A 149 -12.75 1.23 7.39
CA PHE A 149 -12.57 2.65 7.09
C PHE A 149 -12.66 3.51 8.36
N LEU A 150 -13.70 3.33 9.17
CA LEU A 150 -13.89 4.08 10.42
C LEU A 150 -12.77 3.85 11.43
N SER A 151 -12.20 2.64 11.49
CA SER A 151 -11.08 2.34 12.38
C SER A 151 -9.75 2.92 11.88
N ALA A 152 -9.56 3.07 10.58
CA ALA A 152 -8.36 3.65 9.98
C ALA A 152 -8.34 5.19 10.07
N THR A 153 -9.52 5.82 10.07
CA THR A 153 -9.66 7.29 10.16
C THR A 153 -9.66 7.80 11.61
N ASN A 154 -9.81 6.93 12.60
CA ASN A 154 -9.86 7.28 14.02
C ASN A 154 -8.99 6.31 14.86
N PRO A 155 -7.65 6.31 14.70
CA PRO A 155 -6.77 5.53 15.55
C PRO A 155 -6.84 6.09 16.98
N LYS A 156 -7.30 5.25 17.93
CA LYS A 156 -7.22 5.57 19.37
C LYS A 156 -5.77 5.55 19.83
#